data_91eaf62549a136a1182a85f29e77e11e
#
_entry.id   91eaf62549a136a1182a85f29e77e11e
#
_cell.length_a   1.000
_cell.length_b   1.000
_cell.length_c   1.000
_cell.angle_alpha   90.00
_cell.angle_beta   90.00
_cell.angle_gamma   90.00
#
_symmetry.space_group_name_H-M   'P 1'
#
loop_
_entity.id
_entity.type
_entity.pdbx_description
1 polymer ?
#
loop_
_entity_poly.entity_id
_entity_poly.type
_entity_poly.pdbx_seq_one_letter_code
_entity_poly.pdbx_strand_id
1 'polypeptide(L)'
;MITFRPLGLERVFEITPRRFGDDRGVFSETYNRQRYSEAGISEEFVQDNHSRSVKAGTLRGLHFQQAPFAQAKLLRVLQGAIFDVAVDIRPQSPDYGKWVGVELTADAGNQIFVPAGFAHGFVTLENDTQVAYKVDNYYSAEHDRSISHADPFIAIKWPDIGQAFTLSEKDANAPLLRDL
;
A
#
# COMPACT_ATOMS: atom_id res chain seq x y z
N MET A 1 -4.85 3.28 -22.43
CA MET A 1 -4.35 1.92 -22.10
C MET A 1 -4.01 1.96 -20.60
N ILE A 2 -4.21 0.90 -19.85
CA ILE A 2 -3.69 0.78 -18.47
C ILE A 2 -2.18 0.66 -18.53
N THR A 3 -1.44 1.29 -17.60
CA THR A 3 0.02 1.19 -17.53
C THR A 3 0.43 0.55 -16.21
N PHE A 4 1.48 -0.29 -16.27
CA PHE A 4 2.11 -0.95 -15.12
C PHE A 4 3.57 -0.52 -15.07
N ARG A 5 3.94 0.27 -14.07
CA ARG A 5 5.30 0.79 -13.87
C ARG A 5 5.97 0.07 -12.70
N PRO A 6 7.04 -0.72 -12.91
CA PRO A 6 7.80 -1.29 -11.80
C PRO A 6 8.38 -0.19 -10.90
N LEU A 7 8.34 -0.38 -9.59
CA LEU A 7 8.86 0.57 -8.60
C LEU A 7 10.27 0.21 -8.09
N GLY A 8 10.91 -0.81 -8.67
CA GLY A 8 12.30 -1.17 -8.32
C GLY A 8 12.45 -2.32 -7.32
N LEU A 9 11.36 -2.80 -6.71
CA LEU A 9 11.32 -4.07 -5.99
C LEU A 9 10.52 -5.10 -6.78
N GLU A 10 10.84 -6.37 -6.58
CA GLU A 10 10.21 -7.47 -7.32
C GLU A 10 8.70 -7.45 -7.21
N ARG A 11 8.01 -7.36 -8.37
CA ARG A 11 6.55 -7.34 -8.51
C ARG A 11 5.82 -6.19 -7.76
N VAL A 12 6.52 -5.17 -7.28
CA VAL A 12 5.84 -3.95 -6.80
C VAL A 12 5.63 -3.02 -7.98
N PHE A 13 4.35 -2.70 -8.26
CA PHE A 13 3.97 -1.89 -9.43
C PHE A 13 3.14 -0.67 -9.01
N GLU A 14 3.44 0.47 -9.61
CA GLU A 14 2.45 1.52 -9.76
C GLU A 14 1.60 1.22 -11.00
N ILE A 15 0.28 1.34 -10.86
CA ILE A 15 -0.68 1.03 -11.91
C ILE A 15 -1.52 2.27 -12.17
N THR A 16 -1.57 2.72 -13.43
CA THR A 16 -2.41 3.84 -13.82
C THR A 16 -3.49 3.34 -14.78
N PRO A 17 -4.74 3.18 -14.31
CA PRO A 17 -5.88 2.85 -15.16
C PRO A 17 -6.14 3.95 -16.18
N ARG A 18 -6.66 3.54 -17.35
CA ARG A 18 -7.15 4.52 -18.31
C ARG A 18 -8.36 5.25 -17.75
N ARG A 19 -8.34 6.57 -17.87
CA ARG A 19 -9.46 7.46 -17.49
C ARG A 19 -10.15 7.98 -18.73
N PHE A 20 -11.48 8.00 -18.70
CA PHE A 20 -12.35 8.54 -19.75
C PHE A 20 -13.14 9.70 -19.14
N GLY A 21 -12.84 10.92 -19.58
CA GLY A 21 -13.50 12.13 -19.09
C GLY A 21 -14.50 12.67 -20.10
N ASP A 22 -15.62 13.22 -19.60
CA ASP A 22 -16.58 14.04 -20.33
C ASP A 22 -17.16 15.10 -19.38
N ASP A 23 -18.15 15.88 -19.83
CA ASP A 23 -18.77 16.97 -19.04
C ASP A 23 -19.44 16.48 -17.73
N ARG A 24 -19.64 15.17 -17.54
CA ARG A 24 -20.22 14.59 -16.33
C ARG A 24 -19.16 14.17 -15.31
N GLY A 25 -17.87 14.09 -15.72
CA GLY A 25 -16.76 13.64 -14.88
C GLY A 25 -15.90 12.57 -15.53
N VAL A 26 -15.42 11.62 -14.74
CA VAL A 26 -14.45 10.61 -15.16
C VAL A 26 -14.96 9.20 -14.90
N PHE A 27 -14.85 8.33 -15.89
CA PHE A 27 -15.02 6.89 -15.76
C PHE A 27 -13.68 6.18 -15.87
N SER A 28 -13.44 5.15 -15.06
CA SER A 28 -12.24 4.33 -15.13
C SER A 28 -12.54 2.88 -14.72
N GLU A 29 -12.04 1.91 -15.49
CA GLU A 29 -11.98 0.52 -15.05
C GLU A 29 -10.77 0.37 -14.11
N THR A 30 -11.03 0.30 -12.82
CA THR A 30 -9.98 0.31 -11.79
C THR A 30 -9.38 -1.06 -11.48
N TYR A 31 -10.05 -2.13 -11.88
CA TYR A 31 -9.56 -3.50 -11.78
C TYR A 31 -10.22 -4.38 -12.86
N ASN A 32 -9.41 -5.20 -13.51
CA ASN A 32 -9.86 -6.24 -14.43
C ASN A 32 -8.91 -7.43 -14.32
N ARG A 33 -9.41 -8.55 -13.81
CA ARG A 33 -8.61 -9.75 -13.52
C ARG A 33 -7.76 -10.21 -14.71
N GLN A 34 -8.34 -10.24 -15.91
CA GLN A 34 -7.62 -10.69 -17.11
C GLN A 34 -6.44 -9.78 -17.41
N ARG A 35 -6.65 -8.46 -17.47
CA ARG A 35 -5.61 -7.47 -17.78
C ARG A 35 -4.49 -7.44 -16.75
N TYR A 36 -4.84 -7.62 -15.47
CA TYR A 36 -3.86 -7.67 -14.39
C TYR A 36 -3.03 -8.97 -14.46
N SER A 37 -3.67 -10.11 -14.77
CA SER A 37 -2.97 -11.39 -15.01
C SER A 37 -1.99 -11.30 -16.18
N GLU A 38 -2.36 -10.65 -17.28
CA GLU A 38 -1.49 -10.42 -18.45
C GLU A 38 -0.24 -9.59 -18.08
N ALA A 39 -0.35 -8.75 -17.04
CA ALA A 39 0.77 -7.95 -16.48
C ALA A 39 1.54 -8.66 -15.35
N GLY A 40 1.23 -9.93 -15.06
CA GLY A 40 1.90 -10.72 -14.02
C GLY A 40 1.29 -10.58 -12.61
N ILE A 41 0.11 -9.97 -12.47
CA ILE A 41 -0.66 -9.89 -11.23
C ILE A 41 -1.81 -10.88 -11.34
N SER A 42 -1.57 -12.13 -10.92
CA SER A 42 -2.50 -13.25 -11.04
C SER A 42 -3.26 -13.57 -9.75
N GLU A 43 -3.05 -12.80 -8.70
CA GLU A 43 -3.66 -12.95 -7.39
C GLU A 43 -5.19 -12.87 -7.47
N GLU A 44 -5.88 -13.76 -6.77
CA GLU A 44 -7.32 -13.78 -6.68
C GLU A 44 -7.77 -12.96 -5.46
N PHE A 45 -8.19 -11.72 -5.70
CA PHE A 45 -8.65 -10.85 -4.61
C PHE A 45 -9.99 -11.31 -4.07
N VAL A 46 -10.04 -11.55 -2.75
CA VAL A 46 -11.19 -12.16 -2.05
C VAL A 46 -11.83 -11.23 -1.01
N GLN A 47 -11.17 -10.10 -0.66
CA GLN A 47 -11.68 -9.17 0.34
C GLN A 47 -11.37 -7.74 -0.07
N ASP A 48 -12.36 -6.85 0.10
CA ASP A 48 -12.20 -5.40 -0.02
C ASP A 48 -12.20 -4.73 1.35
N ASN A 49 -11.32 -3.75 1.51
CA ASN A 49 -11.22 -2.92 2.70
C ASN A 49 -11.31 -1.44 2.32
N HIS A 50 -11.86 -0.64 3.23
CA HIS A 50 -11.95 0.81 3.10
C HIS A 50 -11.54 1.46 4.42
N SER A 51 -10.69 2.48 4.35
CA SER A 51 -10.31 3.31 5.48
C SER A 51 -10.51 4.79 5.18
N ARG A 52 -10.91 5.56 6.19
CA ARG A 52 -10.94 7.02 6.19
C ARG A 52 -10.02 7.55 7.27
N SER A 53 -9.19 8.51 6.93
CA SER A 53 -8.30 9.22 7.86
C SER A 53 -8.66 10.68 7.86
N VAL A 54 -9.11 11.20 8.99
CA VAL A 54 -9.66 12.56 9.11
C VAL A 54 -8.59 13.64 8.94
N LYS A 55 -7.36 13.37 9.41
CA LYS A 55 -6.27 14.36 9.39
C LYS A 55 -5.15 13.92 8.44
N ALA A 56 -4.55 14.88 7.75
CA ALA A 56 -3.24 14.70 7.14
C ALA A 56 -2.22 14.24 8.19
N GLY A 57 -1.23 13.46 7.76
CA GLY A 57 -0.24 12.89 8.68
C GLY A 57 -0.72 11.68 9.48
N THR A 58 -1.89 11.13 9.18
CA THR A 58 -2.26 9.82 9.72
C THR A 58 -1.42 8.74 9.04
N LEU A 59 -0.53 8.10 9.79
CA LEU A 59 0.29 6.99 9.32
C LEU A 59 -0.33 5.67 9.78
N ARG A 60 -0.47 4.73 8.86
CA ARG A 60 -0.96 3.37 9.08
C ARG A 60 0.08 2.38 8.56
N GLY A 61 0.67 1.62 9.44
CA GLY A 61 1.69 0.63 9.08
C GLY A 61 2.96 0.71 9.93
N LEU A 62 3.93 -0.10 9.58
CA LEU A 62 3.92 -1.07 8.46
C LEU A 62 3.19 -2.34 8.90
N HIS A 63 2.32 -2.87 8.05
CA HIS A 63 1.51 -4.05 8.35
C HIS A 63 1.72 -5.16 7.32
N PHE A 64 1.73 -6.40 7.80
CA PHE A 64 1.72 -7.60 6.97
C PHE A 64 1.06 -8.76 7.71
N GLN A 65 0.71 -9.80 7.01
CA GLN A 65 0.31 -11.09 7.62
C GLN A 65 1.37 -12.15 7.34
N GLN A 66 1.61 -12.99 8.34
CA GLN A 66 2.49 -14.16 8.20
C GLN A 66 1.79 -15.30 7.46
N ALA A 67 2.58 -16.18 6.84
CA ALA A 67 2.04 -17.41 6.25
C ALA A 67 1.30 -18.25 7.32
N PRO A 68 0.22 -18.95 6.99
CA PRO A 68 -0.33 -19.12 5.63
C PRO A 68 -1.28 -18.01 5.16
N PHE A 69 -1.45 -16.93 5.92
CA PHE A 69 -2.37 -15.84 5.65
C PHE A 69 -1.71 -14.59 5.03
N ALA A 70 -0.48 -14.74 4.51
CA ALA A 70 0.19 -13.64 3.82
C ALA A 70 -0.69 -13.06 2.71
N GLN A 71 -0.70 -11.73 2.57
CA GLN A 71 -1.61 -11.00 1.67
C GLN A 71 -0.83 -10.18 0.66
N ALA A 72 -1.19 -10.31 -0.61
CA ALA A 72 -0.95 -9.27 -1.61
C ALA A 72 -2.04 -8.19 -1.52
N LYS A 73 -1.69 -6.95 -1.89
CA LYS A 73 -2.60 -5.80 -1.78
C LYS A 73 -2.62 -5.03 -3.09
N LEU A 74 -3.82 -4.63 -3.51
CA LEU A 74 -4.03 -3.67 -4.60
C LEU A 74 -4.77 -2.46 -4.03
N LEU A 75 -4.10 -1.33 -3.93
CA LEU A 75 -4.56 -0.17 -3.19
C LEU A 75 -4.72 1.06 -4.08
N ARG A 76 -5.75 1.85 -3.83
CA ARG A 76 -6.02 3.13 -4.48
C ARG A 76 -6.62 4.15 -3.53
N VAL A 77 -6.44 5.43 -3.85
CA VAL A 77 -7.08 6.54 -3.14
C VAL A 77 -8.43 6.86 -3.78
N LEU A 78 -9.47 7.00 -2.94
CA LEU A 78 -10.82 7.41 -3.36
C LEU A 78 -11.01 8.91 -3.21
N GLN A 79 -10.33 9.51 -2.20
CA GLN A 79 -10.37 10.94 -1.89
C GLN A 79 -9.06 11.33 -1.22
N GLY A 80 -8.50 12.49 -1.59
CA GLY A 80 -7.25 13.01 -1.06
C GLY A 80 -6.01 12.35 -1.66
N ALA A 81 -4.94 12.29 -0.88
CA ALA A 81 -3.63 11.80 -1.29
C ALA A 81 -2.90 11.08 -0.15
N ILE A 82 -2.05 10.11 -0.53
CA ILE A 82 -1.16 9.40 0.40
C ILE A 82 0.23 9.26 -0.19
N PHE A 83 1.24 9.12 0.67
CA PHE A 83 2.51 8.52 0.31
C PHE A 83 2.50 7.07 0.79
N ASP A 84 2.51 6.14 -0.15
CA ASP A 84 2.40 4.70 0.06
C ASP A 84 3.78 4.04 0.00
N VAL A 85 4.05 3.08 0.89
CA VAL A 85 5.35 2.42 1.04
C VAL A 85 5.19 0.92 1.10
N ALA A 86 6.00 0.21 0.31
CA ALA A 86 6.20 -1.24 0.38
C ALA A 86 7.65 -1.56 0.78
N VAL A 87 7.83 -2.47 1.74
CA VAL A 87 9.12 -2.92 2.24
C VAL A 87 9.27 -4.41 2.00
N ASP A 88 10.34 -4.85 1.36
CA ASP A 88 10.63 -6.28 1.22
C ASP A 88 11.05 -6.89 2.55
N ILE A 89 10.26 -7.81 3.09
CA ILE A 89 10.54 -8.50 4.34
C ILE A 89 10.77 -10.01 4.15
N ARG A 90 11.02 -10.45 2.92
CA ARG A 90 11.31 -11.85 2.60
C ARG A 90 12.76 -12.19 2.98
N PRO A 91 13.02 -13.08 3.94
CA PRO A 91 14.38 -13.32 4.47
C PRO A 91 15.41 -13.77 3.44
N GLN A 92 14.97 -14.39 2.33
CA GLN A 92 15.86 -14.89 1.27
C GLN A 92 15.99 -13.89 0.10
N SER A 93 15.34 -12.73 0.17
CA SER A 93 15.40 -11.74 -0.89
C SER A 93 16.72 -10.97 -0.88
N PRO A 94 17.32 -10.68 -2.04
CA PRO A 94 18.47 -9.77 -2.13
C PRO A 94 18.09 -8.31 -1.79
N ASP A 95 16.80 -8.03 -1.72
CA ASP A 95 16.24 -6.71 -1.41
C ASP A 95 15.65 -6.64 0.02
N TYR A 96 15.93 -7.64 0.88
CA TYR A 96 15.46 -7.65 2.26
C TYR A 96 15.77 -6.34 2.99
N GLY A 97 14.75 -5.74 3.58
CA GLY A 97 14.81 -4.44 4.26
C GLY A 97 14.80 -3.22 3.34
N LYS A 98 14.90 -3.39 2.01
CA LYS A 98 14.74 -2.27 1.07
C LYS A 98 13.27 -1.91 0.90
N TRP A 99 13.02 -0.65 0.56
CA TRP A 99 11.69 -0.13 0.39
C TRP A 99 11.55 0.71 -0.89
N VAL A 100 10.32 0.84 -1.34
CA VAL A 100 9.91 1.79 -2.39
C VAL A 100 8.70 2.56 -1.91
N GLY A 101 8.58 3.81 -2.39
CA GLY A 101 7.44 4.66 -2.08
C GLY A 101 6.90 5.32 -3.34
N VAL A 102 5.59 5.61 -3.32
CA VAL A 102 4.87 6.29 -4.40
C VAL A 102 3.76 7.15 -3.82
N GLU A 103 3.56 8.32 -4.41
CA GLU A 103 2.40 9.14 -4.11
C GLU A 103 1.20 8.63 -4.92
N LEU A 104 0.09 8.37 -4.22
CA LEU A 104 -1.19 7.99 -4.81
C LEU A 104 -2.21 9.07 -4.50
N THR A 105 -2.95 9.50 -5.53
CA THR A 105 -3.97 10.53 -5.38
C THR A 105 -5.29 10.12 -6.05
N ALA A 106 -6.40 10.60 -5.51
CA ALA A 106 -7.70 10.41 -6.14
C ALA A 106 -7.75 11.05 -7.54
N ASP A 107 -7.09 12.18 -7.72
CA ASP A 107 -7.05 12.92 -8.98
C ASP A 107 -6.24 12.19 -10.06
N ALA A 108 -5.10 11.62 -9.73
CA ALA A 108 -4.33 10.80 -10.66
C ALA A 108 -5.03 9.45 -10.93
N GLY A 109 -5.72 8.90 -9.92
CA GLY A 109 -6.36 7.59 -9.98
C GLY A 109 -5.38 6.44 -10.11
N ASN A 110 -4.11 6.69 -9.76
CA ASN A 110 -3.07 5.66 -9.73
C ASN A 110 -3.23 4.73 -8.53
N GLN A 111 -2.65 3.57 -8.60
CA GLN A 111 -2.75 2.49 -7.63
C GLN A 111 -1.38 1.89 -7.38
N ILE A 112 -1.23 1.18 -6.27
CA ILE A 112 -0.06 0.33 -6.03
C ILE A 112 -0.49 -1.13 -5.88
N PHE A 113 0.28 -2.02 -6.48
CA PHE A 113 0.26 -3.44 -6.17
C PHE A 113 1.48 -3.80 -5.34
N VAL A 114 1.24 -4.42 -4.18
CA VAL A 114 2.24 -4.92 -3.25
C VAL A 114 2.03 -6.43 -3.09
N PRO A 115 2.98 -7.28 -3.49
CA PRO A 115 2.84 -8.73 -3.38
C PRO A 115 2.89 -9.21 -1.92
N ALA A 116 2.47 -10.44 -1.67
CA ALA A 116 2.69 -11.11 -0.39
C ALA A 116 4.19 -11.22 -0.06
N GLY A 117 4.54 -11.14 1.22
CA GLY A 117 5.94 -11.11 1.67
C GLY A 117 6.53 -9.70 1.77
N PHE A 118 5.69 -8.68 1.63
CA PHE A 118 6.05 -7.29 1.87
C PHE A 118 5.29 -6.73 3.07
N ALA A 119 5.96 -5.88 3.86
CA ALA A 119 5.27 -5.00 4.80
C ALA A 119 4.81 -3.73 4.06
N HIS A 120 3.65 -3.24 4.43
CA HIS A 120 2.98 -2.14 3.74
C HIS A 120 2.49 -1.09 4.72
N GLY A 121 2.62 0.17 4.35
CA GLY A 121 2.07 1.28 5.10
C GLY A 121 1.97 2.54 4.26
N PHE A 122 1.23 3.52 4.77
CA PHE A 122 1.11 4.82 4.12
C PHE A 122 0.91 5.94 5.12
N VAL A 123 1.24 7.16 4.71
CA VAL A 123 0.89 8.39 5.43
C VAL A 123 -0.04 9.24 4.56
N THR A 124 -1.09 9.80 5.16
CA THR A 124 -2.01 10.70 4.45
C THR A 124 -1.38 12.07 4.28
N LEU A 125 -1.47 12.63 3.06
CA LEU A 125 -0.96 13.95 2.71
C LEU A 125 -2.03 15.03 2.83
N GLU A 126 -3.30 14.64 2.81
CA GLU A 126 -4.46 15.52 2.88
C GLU A 126 -5.43 15.10 3.97
N ASN A 127 -6.27 16.05 4.41
CA ASN A 127 -7.37 15.75 5.32
C ASN A 127 -8.47 14.94 4.62
N ASP A 128 -9.24 14.20 5.41
CA ASP A 128 -10.36 13.37 4.94
C ASP A 128 -10.00 12.37 3.83
N THR A 129 -8.73 11.92 3.83
CA THR A 129 -8.25 10.94 2.85
C THR A 129 -8.94 9.60 3.01
N GLN A 130 -9.42 9.05 1.89
CA GLN A 130 -10.08 7.76 1.82
C GLN A 130 -9.31 6.80 0.91
N VAL A 131 -9.05 5.61 1.41
CA VAL A 131 -8.27 4.57 0.74
C VAL A 131 -9.09 3.29 0.67
N ALA A 132 -9.16 2.68 -0.51
CA ALA A 132 -9.73 1.36 -0.73
C ALA A 132 -8.63 0.40 -1.20
N TYR A 133 -8.67 -0.84 -0.71
CA TYR A 133 -7.72 -1.86 -1.14
C TYR A 133 -8.31 -3.26 -1.14
N LYS A 134 -7.90 -4.04 -2.13
CA LYS A 134 -8.19 -5.45 -2.27
C LYS A 134 -7.05 -6.28 -1.71
N VAL A 135 -7.39 -7.44 -1.12
CA VAL A 135 -6.41 -8.42 -0.65
C VAL A 135 -6.77 -9.82 -1.16
N ASP A 136 -5.76 -10.65 -1.41
CA ASP A 136 -5.90 -11.99 -1.99
C ASP A 136 -6.05 -13.11 -0.93
N ASN A 137 -6.04 -12.75 0.36
CA ASN A 137 -6.31 -13.67 1.46
C ASN A 137 -7.13 -12.98 2.53
N TYR A 138 -7.83 -13.76 3.37
CA TYR A 138 -8.66 -13.21 4.44
C TYR A 138 -7.83 -12.65 5.59
N TYR A 139 -8.40 -11.67 6.30
CA TYR A 139 -7.79 -11.16 7.51
C TYR A 139 -7.72 -12.22 8.61
N SER A 140 -6.55 -12.35 9.21
CA SER A 140 -6.30 -13.21 10.37
C SER A 140 -5.59 -12.41 11.46
N ALA A 141 -6.31 -12.11 12.55
CA ALA A 141 -5.75 -11.37 13.69
C ALA A 141 -4.55 -12.08 14.33
N GLU A 142 -4.54 -13.42 14.31
CA GLU A 142 -3.47 -14.24 14.85
C GLU A 142 -2.16 -14.09 14.05
N HIS A 143 -2.26 -13.83 12.73
CA HIS A 143 -1.12 -13.71 11.83
C HIS A 143 -0.78 -12.26 11.46
N ASP A 144 -1.58 -11.29 11.94
CA ASP A 144 -1.36 -9.87 11.70
C ASP A 144 -0.16 -9.36 12.50
N ARG A 145 0.79 -8.73 11.81
CA ARG A 145 2.05 -8.21 12.37
C ARG A 145 2.27 -6.77 11.94
N SER A 146 3.06 -6.08 12.76
CA SER A 146 3.49 -4.70 12.47
C SER A 146 4.99 -4.58 12.59
N ILE A 147 5.55 -3.61 11.86
CA ILE A 147 6.95 -3.17 11.98
C ILE A 147 6.93 -1.67 12.19
N SER A 148 7.83 -1.17 13.02
CA SER A 148 7.96 0.26 13.29
C SER A 148 8.20 1.04 11.99
N HIS A 149 7.39 2.06 11.76
CA HIS A 149 7.57 3.00 10.64
C HIS A 149 8.89 3.77 10.72
N ALA A 150 9.50 3.84 11.91
CA ALA A 150 10.77 4.51 12.20
C ALA A 150 11.93 3.52 12.36
N ASP A 151 11.80 2.30 11.84
CA ASP A 151 12.86 1.29 11.89
C ASP A 151 14.15 1.83 11.24
N PRO A 152 15.28 1.89 11.99
CA PRO A 152 16.52 2.49 11.50
C PRO A 152 17.23 1.64 10.45
N PHE A 153 16.96 0.34 10.35
CA PHE A 153 17.50 -0.53 9.31
C PHE A 153 16.79 -0.31 7.99
N ILE A 154 15.46 -0.21 8.00
CA ILE A 154 14.64 0.10 6.82
C ILE A 154 14.87 1.55 6.39
N ALA A 155 14.92 2.48 7.34
CA ALA A 155 15.22 3.90 7.16
C ALA A 155 14.34 4.60 6.09
N ILE A 156 13.01 4.38 6.15
CA ILE A 156 12.04 4.97 5.22
C ILE A 156 12.14 6.50 5.28
N LYS A 157 12.16 7.12 4.10
CA LYS A 157 12.13 8.58 3.94
C LYS A 157 10.68 9.05 3.78
N TRP A 158 9.98 9.12 4.90
CA TRP A 158 8.63 9.67 4.91
C TRP A 158 8.63 11.15 4.52
N PRO A 159 7.60 11.63 3.81
CA PRO A 159 7.49 13.06 3.49
C PRO A 159 7.32 13.90 4.76
N ASP A 160 7.90 15.08 4.76
CA ASP A 160 7.63 16.08 5.79
C ASP A 160 6.25 16.70 5.57
N ILE A 161 5.36 16.52 6.53
CA ILE A 161 4.01 17.07 6.52
C ILE A 161 3.84 18.27 7.45
N GLY A 162 4.94 18.81 8.00
CA GLY A 162 4.97 19.95 8.90
C GLY A 162 4.43 19.67 10.31
N GLN A 163 4.18 18.40 10.66
CA GLN A 163 3.71 17.97 11.99
C GLN A 163 4.10 16.52 12.26
N ALA A 164 4.01 16.12 13.54
CA ALA A 164 4.20 14.71 13.92
C ALA A 164 3.09 13.83 13.34
N PHE A 165 3.43 12.57 13.01
CA PHE A 165 2.45 11.61 12.52
C PHE A 165 1.44 11.22 13.61
N THR A 166 0.18 11.07 13.20
CA THR A 166 -0.86 10.47 14.03
C THR A 166 -0.82 8.95 13.84
N LEU A 167 -0.55 8.22 14.90
CA LEU A 167 -0.42 6.76 14.93
C LEU A 167 -1.54 6.13 15.77
N SER A 168 -1.89 4.89 15.45
CA SER A 168 -2.61 4.03 16.40
C SER A 168 -1.67 3.57 17.52
N GLU A 169 -2.21 3.12 18.64
CA GLU A 169 -1.41 2.52 19.72
C GLU A 169 -0.60 1.31 19.22
N LYS A 170 -1.18 0.50 18.35
CA LYS A 170 -0.50 -0.63 17.69
C LYS A 170 0.71 -0.16 16.88
N ASP A 171 0.56 0.87 16.06
CA ASP A 171 1.64 1.36 15.19
C ASP A 171 2.72 2.10 15.97
N ALA A 172 2.35 2.82 17.04
CA ALA A 172 3.28 3.51 17.92
C ALA A 172 4.18 2.53 18.71
N ASN A 173 3.67 1.33 19.03
CA ASN A 173 4.39 0.29 19.77
C ASN A 173 4.91 -0.86 18.89
N ALA A 174 4.91 -0.70 17.58
CA ALA A 174 5.36 -1.75 16.67
C ALA A 174 6.86 -2.06 16.85
N PRO A 175 7.26 -3.35 16.84
CA PRO A 175 8.65 -3.77 16.99
C PRO A 175 9.49 -3.38 15.78
N LEU A 176 10.82 -3.46 15.91
CA LEU A 176 11.73 -3.34 14.78
C LEU A 176 11.72 -4.63 13.96
N LEU A 177 12.10 -4.54 12.69
CA LEU A 177 12.17 -5.70 11.77
C LEU A 177 13.05 -6.83 12.31
N ARG A 178 14.14 -6.49 12.99
CA ARG A 178 15.09 -7.47 13.58
C ARG A 178 14.52 -8.23 14.78
N ASP A 179 13.41 -7.76 15.36
CA ASP A 179 12.81 -8.30 16.58
C ASP A 179 11.61 -9.22 16.28
N LEU A 180 11.37 -9.54 15.00
CA LEU A 180 10.26 -10.36 14.50
C LEU A 180 10.59 -11.85 14.34
#